data_02e40c0f70e775dd0d861621f332d675
#
_entry.id   02e40c0f70e775dd0d861621f332d675
#
_cell.length_a   1.000
_cell.length_b   1.000
_cell.length_c   1.000
_cell.angle_alpha   90.00
_cell.angle_beta   90.00
_cell.angle_gamma   90.00
#
_symmetry.space_group_name_H-M   'P 1'
#
loop_
_entity.id
_entity.type
_entity.pdbx_description
1 polymer ?
#
loop_
_entity_poly.entity_id
_entity_poly.type
_entity_poly.pdbx_seq_one_letter_code
_entity_poly.pdbx_strand_id
1 'polypeptide(L)'
;NSALAEFDLPQAPEELVLTWIGNGAPVLIARALDWAQKQTGKVLTEEEIKQVTERFNFYYGENLCNVSRLYPNVKETLETLKEKGYVLAVVTNKPTRHVQPVLAAFGIDHLFSEMLGGQSLPAIKPHPGPLYYLCGKFGFEPRQVLFVGDSKNDIIAGHTAGCAVVGLTYGYNYNIPISESNPDWVFDDFAQLLTIL
;
A
#
# COMPACT_ATOMS: atom_id res chain seq x y z
N ASN A 1 0.67 -8.30 15.79
CA ASN A 1 1.08 -8.78 17.12
C ASN A 1 -0.10 -9.36 17.93
N SER A 2 -1.28 -8.73 17.96
CA SER A 2 -2.44 -9.24 18.73
C SER A 2 -2.83 -10.67 18.32
N ALA A 3 -2.84 -10.97 17.04
CA ALA A 3 -3.11 -12.32 16.55
C ALA A 3 -2.03 -13.34 16.98
N LEU A 4 -0.76 -12.95 17.01
CA LEU A 4 0.31 -13.83 17.50
C LEU A 4 0.13 -14.12 18.99
N ALA A 5 -0.22 -13.12 19.79
CA ALA A 5 -0.41 -13.26 21.23
C ALA A 5 -1.55 -14.22 21.61
N GLU A 6 -2.64 -14.30 20.83
CA GLU A 6 -3.74 -15.25 21.08
C GLU A 6 -3.32 -16.73 20.91
N PHE A 7 -2.22 -16.99 20.22
CA PHE A 7 -1.70 -18.34 19.96
C PHE A 7 -0.40 -18.62 20.74
N ASP A 8 -0.13 -17.83 21.80
CA ASP A 8 1.07 -17.92 22.61
C ASP A 8 2.37 -17.83 21.78
N LEU A 9 2.32 -17.08 20.67
CA LEU A 9 3.46 -16.80 19.81
C LEU A 9 4.12 -15.46 20.21
N PRO A 10 5.44 -15.35 20.07
CA PRO A 10 6.14 -14.12 20.40
C PRO A 10 5.69 -12.96 19.50
N GLN A 11 5.61 -11.78 20.09
CA GLN A 11 5.29 -10.56 19.39
C GLN A 11 6.56 -9.96 18.75
N ALA A 12 6.52 -9.69 17.46
CA ALA A 12 7.64 -9.11 16.75
C ALA A 12 7.84 -7.63 17.14
N PRO A 13 9.08 -7.16 17.27
CA PRO A 13 9.38 -5.74 17.42
C PRO A 13 8.76 -4.91 16.30
N GLU A 14 8.21 -3.74 16.63
CA GLU A 14 7.54 -2.88 15.63
C GLU A 14 8.46 -2.51 14.47
N GLU A 15 9.71 -2.15 14.76
CA GLU A 15 10.72 -1.82 13.74
C GLU A 15 10.94 -2.94 12.73
N LEU A 16 10.86 -4.21 13.18
CA LEU A 16 10.95 -5.36 12.29
C LEU A 16 9.69 -5.52 11.45
N VAL A 17 8.51 -5.35 12.05
CA VAL A 17 7.21 -5.43 11.35
C VAL A 17 7.14 -4.40 10.24
N LEU A 18 7.64 -3.18 10.45
CA LEU A 18 7.69 -2.13 9.44
C LEU A 18 8.46 -2.56 8.16
N THR A 19 9.48 -3.39 8.30
CA THR A 19 10.24 -3.93 7.15
C THR A 19 9.47 -5.01 6.37
N TRP A 20 8.35 -5.50 6.88
CA TRP A 20 7.53 -6.53 6.22
C TRP A 20 6.38 -5.97 5.42
N ILE A 21 6.07 -4.67 5.59
CA ILE A 21 4.96 -3.98 4.94
C ILE A 21 5.29 -3.71 3.46
N GLY A 22 4.27 -3.66 2.60
CA GLY A 22 4.37 -3.29 1.18
C GLY A 22 3.93 -4.39 0.20
N ASN A 23 4.04 -5.67 0.58
CA ASN A 23 3.71 -6.80 -0.29
C ASN A 23 2.30 -7.41 -0.04
N GLY A 24 1.44 -6.68 0.68
CA GLY A 24 0.09 -7.12 1.05
C GLY A 24 0.05 -7.99 2.31
N ALA A 25 -1.16 -8.14 2.85
CA ALA A 25 -1.40 -8.83 4.12
C ALA A 25 -0.96 -10.30 4.13
N PRO A 26 -1.16 -11.10 3.07
CA PRO A 26 -0.70 -12.50 3.07
C PRO A 26 0.81 -12.64 3.28
N VAL A 27 1.60 -11.79 2.64
CA VAL A 27 3.08 -11.82 2.79
C VAL A 27 3.50 -11.32 4.17
N LEU A 28 2.84 -10.30 4.70
CA LEU A 28 3.08 -9.82 6.07
C LEU A 28 2.82 -10.94 7.09
N ILE A 29 1.71 -11.64 6.98
CA ILE A 29 1.35 -12.75 7.88
C ILE A 29 2.38 -13.87 7.76
N ALA A 30 2.74 -14.29 6.55
CA ALA A 30 3.72 -15.34 6.32
C ALA A 30 5.08 -15.01 6.96
N ARG A 31 5.56 -13.77 6.83
CA ARG A 31 6.80 -13.30 7.46
C ARG A 31 6.72 -13.30 8.98
N ALA A 32 5.58 -12.85 9.54
CA ALA A 32 5.38 -12.83 10.98
C ALA A 32 5.34 -14.25 11.57
N LEU A 33 4.69 -15.19 10.91
CA LEU A 33 4.63 -16.59 11.34
C LEU A 33 5.99 -17.29 11.20
N ASP A 34 6.70 -17.10 10.09
CA ASP A 34 8.06 -17.64 9.91
C ASP A 34 9.01 -17.13 11.00
N TRP A 35 8.97 -15.83 11.28
CA TRP A 35 9.74 -15.25 12.36
C TRP A 35 9.39 -15.85 13.72
N ALA A 36 8.11 -15.95 14.07
CA ALA A 36 7.66 -16.50 15.34
C ALA A 36 8.05 -17.98 15.52
N GLN A 37 7.93 -18.78 14.47
CA GLN A 37 8.38 -20.18 14.45
C GLN A 37 9.89 -20.29 14.71
N LYS A 38 10.69 -19.43 14.08
CA LYS A 38 12.16 -19.38 14.31
C LYS A 38 12.54 -19.01 15.73
N GLN A 39 11.76 -18.10 16.38
CA GLN A 39 12.02 -17.72 17.77
C GLN A 39 11.69 -18.82 18.77
N THR A 40 10.68 -19.64 18.50
CA THR A 40 10.17 -20.64 19.45
C THR A 40 10.64 -22.06 19.15
N GLY A 41 11.09 -22.35 17.93
CA GLY A 41 11.30 -23.70 17.41
C GLY A 41 10.00 -24.47 17.15
N LYS A 42 8.82 -23.85 17.38
CA LYS A 42 7.51 -24.46 17.12
C LYS A 42 7.23 -24.44 15.61
N VAL A 43 6.78 -25.56 15.06
CA VAL A 43 6.26 -25.66 13.70
C VAL A 43 4.74 -25.60 13.79
N LEU A 44 4.14 -24.61 13.12
CA LEU A 44 2.69 -24.45 13.09
C LEU A 44 2.06 -25.34 12.04
N THR A 45 0.93 -25.94 12.39
CA THR A 45 0.08 -26.70 11.44
C THR A 45 -0.64 -25.74 10.49
N GLU A 46 -1.12 -26.28 9.36
CA GLU A 46 -1.92 -25.49 8.41
C GLU A 46 -3.17 -24.89 9.07
N GLU A 47 -3.80 -25.63 9.99
CA GLU A 47 -4.98 -25.15 10.71
C GLU A 47 -4.64 -24.00 11.66
N GLU A 48 -3.52 -24.08 12.40
CA GLU A 48 -3.06 -22.97 13.26
C GLU A 48 -2.71 -21.72 12.42
N ILE A 49 -2.04 -21.91 11.28
CA ILE A 49 -1.73 -20.79 10.34
C ILE A 49 -3.02 -20.13 9.87
N LYS A 50 -4.03 -20.90 9.50
CA LYS A 50 -5.34 -20.40 9.09
C LYS A 50 -6.01 -19.61 10.21
N GLN A 51 -6.06 -20.14 11.43
CA GLN A 51 -6.64 -19.49 12.59
C GLN A 51 -5.94 -18.16 12.93
N VAL A 52 -4.61 -18.14 12.96
CA VAL A 52 -3.85 -16.89 13.16
C VAL A 52 -4.16 -15.87 12.05
N THR A 53 -4.29 -16.32 10.80
CA THR A 53 -4.64 -15.46 9.67
C THR A 53 -6.03 -14.86 9.81
N GLU A 54 -7.00 -15.65 10.26
CA GLU A 54 -8.37 -15.17 10.52
C GLU A 54 -8.40 -14.13 11.65
N ARG A 55 -7.66 -14.39 12.74
CA ARG A 55 -7.52 -13.42 13.85
C ARG A 55 -6.79 -12.16 13.45
N PHE A 56 -5.74 -12.26 12.63
CA PHE A 56 -5.11 -11.09 12.06
C PHE A 56 -6.10 -10.24 11.27
N ASN A 57 -6.89 -10.86 10.39
CA ASN A 57 -7.88 -10.15 9.58
C ASN A 57 -8.94 -9.46 10.44
N PHE A 58 -9.36 -10.08 11.52
CA PHE A 58 -10.29 -9.49 12.50
C PHE A 58 -9.65 -8.24 13.14
N TYR A 59 -8.49 -8.37 13.77
CA TYR A 59 -7.81 -7.24 14.42
C TYR A 59 -7.45 -6.12 13.46
N TYR A 60 -7.05 -6.47 12.24
CA TYR A 60 -6.75 -5.49 11.23
C TYR A 60 -7.98 -4.68 10.84
N GLY A 61 -9.13 -5.33 10.70
CA GLY A 61 -10.41 -4.67 10.42
C GLY A 61 -10.83 -3.71 11.54
N GLU A 62 -10.75 -4.15 12.80
CA GLU A 62 -11.13 -3.34 13.96
C GLU A 62 -10.21 -2.10 14.19
N ASN A 63 -8.98 -2.14 13.68
CA ASN A 63 -7.98 -1.12 13.94
C ASN A 63 -7.53 -0.34 12.69
N LEU A 64 -8.32 -0.36 11.62
CA LEU A 64 -7.94 0.21 10.31
C LEU A 64 -7.45 1.65 10.37
N CYS A 65 -8.06 2.49 11.21
CA CYS A 65 -7.83 3.92 11.24
C CYS A 65 -7.47 4.49 12.62
N ASN A 66 -7.33 3.63 13.65
CA ASN A 66 -7.18 4.08 15.05
C ASN A 66 -5.96 4.99 15.26
N VAL A 67 -4.84 4.72 14.56
CA VAL A 67 -3.60 5.49 14.65
C VAL A 67 -3.17 6.06 13.30
N SER A 68 -3.92 5.76 12.23
CA SER A 68 -3.62 6.25 10.90
C SER A 68 -3.94 7.74 10.78
N ARG A 69 -3.19 8.44 9.97
CA ARG A 69 -3.43 9.84 9.62
C ARG A 69 -2.95 10.13 8.21
N LEU A 70 -3.50 11.14 7.58
CA LEU A 70 -2.96 11.63 6.31
C LEU A 70 -1.60 12.31 6.57
N TYR A 71 -0.69 12.15 5.62
CA TYR A 71 0.49 12.99 5.58
C TYR A 71 0.09 14.44 5.27
N PRO A 72 0.96 15.42 5.63
CA PRO A 72 0.68 16.83 5.35
C PRO A 72 0.35 17.06 3.87
N ASN A 73 -0.53 18.01 3.62
CA ASN A 73 -0.93 18.51 2.30
C ASN A 73 -1.59 17.49 1.35
N VAL A 74 -1.82 16.23 1.78
CA VAL A 74 -2.39 15.19 0.90
C VAL A 74 -3.81 15.54 0.47
N LYS A 75 -4.69 15.90 1.41
CA LYS A 75 -6.09 16.16 1.11
C LYS A 75 -6.24 17.38 0.19
N GLU A 76 -5.63 18.48 0.55
CA GLU A 76 -5.69 19.77 -0.17
C GLU A 76 -5.12 19.62 -1.60
N THR A 77 -4.05 18.84 -1.75
CA THR A 77 -3.46 18.57 -3.06
C THR A 77 -4.39 17.71 -3.92
N LEU A 78 -4.99 16.66 -3.37
CA LEU A 78 -5.95 15.82 -4.10
C LEU A 78 -7.18 16.60 -4.52
N GLU A 79 -7.73 17.46 -3.66
CA GLU A 79 -8.86 18.36 -3.96
C GLU A 79 -8.48 19.29 -5.13
N THR A 80 -7.31 19.95 -5.05
CA THR A 80 -6.80 20.83 -6.11
C THR A 80 -6.64 20.09 -7.45
N LEU A 81 -6.08 18.87 -7.44
CA LEU A 81 -5.93 18.08 -8.65
C LEU A 81 -7.29 17.69 -9.24
N LYS A 82 -8.27 17.37 -8.39
CA LYS A 82 -9.63 17.07 -8.82
C LYS A 82 -10.30 18.28 -9.46
N GLU A 83 -10.15 19.48 -8.87
CA GLU A 83 -10.66 20.75 -9.40
C GLU A 83 -10.02 21.10 -10.75
N LYS A 84 -8.74 20.80 -10.94
CA LYS A 84 -8.04 20.94 -12.23
C LYS A 84 -8.48 19.93 -13.29
N GLY A 85 -9.35 18.96 -12.95
CA GLY A 85 -9.91 17.99 -13.89
C GLY A 85 -9.08 16.70 -14.03
N TYR A 86 -8.09 16.46 -13.17
CA TYR A 86 -7.37 15.19 -13.17
C TYR A 86 -8.25 14.03 -12.72
N VAL A 87 -8.09 12.87 -13.36
CA VAL A 87 -8.71 11.61 -12.93
C VAL A 87 -7.82 10.97 -11.86
N LEU A 88 -8.34 10.84 -10.66
CA LEU A 88 -7.62 10.26 -9.53
C LEU A 88 -8.03 8.81 -9.31
N ALA A 89 -7.06 7.93 -9.09
CA ALA A 89 -7.30 6.53 -8.76
C ALA A 89 -6.30 6.02 -7.70
N VAL A 90 -6.73 5.01 -6.93
CA VAL A 90 -5.87 4.35 -5.94
C VAL A 90 -5.48 2.96 -6.43
N VAL A 91 -4.18 2.64 -6.33
CA VAL A 91 -3.64 1.29 -6.53
C VAL A 91 -2.83 0.89 -5.30
N THR A 92 -3.30 -0.10 -4.56
CA THR A 92 -2.66 -0.53 -3.32
C THR A 92 -2.65 -2.05 -3.18
N ASN A 93 -1.61 -2.59 -2.51
CA ASN A 93 -1.57 -4.00 -2.11
C ASN A 93 -2.36 -4.29 -0.82
N LYS A 94 -2.96 -3.25 -0.20
CA LYS A 94 -3.89 -3.40 0.93
C LYS A 94 -5.10 -4.25 0.50
N PRO A 95 -5.64 -5.14 1.37
CA PRO A 95 -6.86 -5.89 1.06
C PRO A 95 -7.99 -4.98 0.58
N THR A 96 -8.63 -5.34 -0.54
CA THR A 96 -9.62 -4.51 -1.25
C THR A 96 -10.75 -4.02 -0.34
N ARG A 97 -11.25 -4.89 0.56
CA ARG A 97 -12.33 -4.58 1.52
C ARG A 97 -12.00 -3.43 2.49
N HIS A 98 -10.72 -3.09 2.64
CA HIS A 98 -10.25 -2.06 3.57
C HIS A 98 -9.87 -0.74 2.90
N VAL A 99 -9.85 -0.69 1.56
CA VAL A 99 -9.41 0.52 0.83
C VAL A 99 -10.40 1.66 1.02
N GLN A 100 -11.64 1.45 0.58
CA GLN A 100 -12.68 2.48 0.66
C GLN A 100 -12.96 2.93 2.11
N PRO A 101 -13.11 2.02 3.12
CA PRO A 101 -13.32 2.46 4.49
C PRO A 101 -12.21 3.34 5.07
N VAL A 102 -10.94 3.07 4.71
CA VAL A 102 -9.82 3.91 5.14
C VAL A 102 -9.91 5.29 4.50
N LEU A 103 -10.13 5.39 3.20
CA LEU A 103 -10.24 6.67 2.50
C LEU A 103 -11.45 7.48 2.97
N ALA A 104 -12.59 6.83 3.23
CA ALA A 104 -13.79 7.45 3.78
C ALA A 104 -13.57 8.01 5.19
N ALA A 105 -12.81 7.30 6.05
CA ALA A 105 -12.49 7.77 7.39
C ALA A 105 -11.69 9.09 7.37
N PHE A 106 -10.96 9.35 6.30
CA PHE A 106 -10.24 10.62 6.07
C PHE A 106 -11.00 11.61 5.19
N GLY A 107 -12.20 11.28 4.74
CA GLY A 107 -13.05 12.14 3.91
C GLY A 107 -12.45 12.47 2.55
N ILE A 108 -11.74 11.51 1.93
CA ILE A 108 -11.10 11.66 0.60
C ILE A 108 -11.53 10.59 -0.41
N ASP A 109 -12.36 9.63 -0.02
CA ASP A 109 -12.80 8.54 -0.90
C ASP A 109 -13.55 9.07 -2.15
N HIS A 110 -14.35 10.11 -1.99
CA HIS A 110 -15.12 10.75 -3.06
C HIS A 110 -14.25 11.42 -4.14
N LEU A 111 -12.96 11.65 -3.88
CA LEU A 111 -12.03 12.25 -4.84
C LEU A 111 -11.59 11.24 -5.91
N PHE A 112 -11.65 9.94 -5.61
CA PHE A 112 -11.13 8.89 -6.47
C PHE A 112 -12.22 8.30 -7.37
N SER A 113 -11.90 8.20 -8.66
CA SER A 113 -12.76 7.58 -9.68
C SER A 113 -12.67 6.05 -9.69
N GLU A 114 -11.59 5.49 -9.12
CA GLU A 114 -11.38 4.04 -8.97
C GLU A 114 -10.45 3.73 -7.81
N MET A 115 -10.67 2.58 -7.16
CA MET A 115 -9.87 2.08 -6.04
C MET A 115 -9.57 0.61 -6.24
N LEU A 116 -8.31 0.29 -6.53
CA LEU A 116 -7.83 -1.09 -6.68
C LEU A 116 -7.05 -1.51 -5.44
N GLY A 117 -7.53 -2.52 -4.75
CA GLY A 117 -6.86 -3.20 -3.65
C GLY A 117 -6.20 -4.51 -4.09
N GLY A 118 -5.56 -5.19 -3.14
CA GLY A 118 -4.75 -6.39 -3.40
C GLY A 118 -5.51 -7.61 -3.95
N GLN A 119 -6.84 -7.62 -3.92
CA GLN A 119 -7.67 -8.69 -4.51
C GLN A 119 -8.56 -8.18 -5.65
N SER A 120 -8.42 -6.93 -6.08
CA SER A 120 -9.21 -6.37 -7.19
C SER A 120 -8.87 -7.00 -8.53
N LEU A 121 -7.62 -7.41 -8.70
CA LEU A 121 -7.09 -8.02 -9.92
C LEU A 121 -6.20 -9.23 -9.56
N PRO A 122 -5.94 -10.15 -10.52
CA PRO A 122 -5.03 -11.28 -10.29
C PRO A 122 -3.59 -10.89 -9.96
N ALA A 123 -3.16 -9.71 -10.41
CA ALA A 123 -1.81 -9.20 -10.19
C ALA A 123 -1.82 -7.95 -9.29
N ILE A 124 -0.80 -7.82 -8.45
CA ILE A 124 -0.58 -6.68 -7.55
C ILE A 124 0.80 -6.05 -7.81
N LYS A 125 1.05 -4.84 -7.31
CA LYS A 125 2.38 -4.20 -7.41
C LYS A 125 3.46 -5.09 -6.79
N PRO A 126 4.61 -5.28 -7.42
CA PRO A 126 5.21 -4.48 -8.51
C PRO A 126 4.77 -4.84 -9.94
N HIS A 127 3.83 -5.76 -10.15
CA HIS A 127 3.32 -6.06 -11.48
C HIS A 127 2.54 -4.86 -12.05
N PRO A 128 2.74 -4.47 -13.34
CA PRO A 128 2.11 -3.30 -13.95
C PRO A 128 0.61 -3.46 -14.26
N GLY A 129 0.07 -4.67 -14.15
CA GLY A 129 -1.32 -5.01 -14.51
C GLY A 129 -2.39 -4.05 -13.97
N PRO A 130 -2.34 -3.63 -12.69
CA PRO A 130 -3.30 -2.66 -12.17
C PRO A 130 -3.26 -1.30 -12.90
N LEU A 131 -2.08 -0.85 -13.33
CA LEU A 131 -1.94 0.41 -14.07
C LEU A 131 -2.47 0.27 -15.50
N TYR A 132 -2.18 -0.84 -16.18
CA TYR A 132 -2.77 -1.12 -17.51
C TYR A 132 -4.30 -1.20 -17.45
N TYR A 133 -4.85 -1.81 -16.41
CA TYR A 133 -6.30 -1.84 -16.20
C TYR A 133 -6.88 -0.43 -16.11
N LEU A 134 -6.29 0.46 -15.31
CA LEU A 134 -6.76 1.84 -15.16
C LEU A 134 -6.59 2.65 -16.46
N CYS A 135 -5.47 2.50 -17.15
CA CYS A 135 -5.24 3.11 -18.46
C CYS A 135 -6.35 2.71 -19.44
N GLY A 136 -6.66 1.41 -19.54
CA GLY A 136 -7.73 0.92 -20.41
C GLY A 136 -9.11 1.40 -19.97
N LYS A 137 -9.39 1.42 -18.66
CA LYS A 137 -10.67 1.85 -18.11
C LYS A 137 -10.98 3.33 -18.41
N PHE A 138 -9.98 4.19 -18.26
CA PHE A 138 -10.15 5.63 -18.46
C PHE A 138 -9.75 6.14 -19.83
N GLY A 139 -9.24 5.28 -20.72
CA GLY A 139 -8.85 5.66 -22.08
C GLY A 139 -7.55 6.47 -22.14
N PHE A 140 -6.64 6.29 -21.17
CA PHE A 140 -5.34 6.95 -21.19
C PHE A 140 -4.24 5.98 -21.67
N GLU A 141 -3.23 6.53 -22.33
CA GLU A 141 -1.97 5.83 -22.53
C GLU A 141 -1.09 5.95 -21.25
N PRO A 142 -0.25 4.93 -20.95
CA PRO A 142 0.61 4.98 -19.74
C PRO A 142 1.43 6.27 -19.61
N ARG A 143 1.95 6.82 -20.72
CA ARG A 143 2.72 8.09 -20.73
C ARG A 143 1.92 9.33 -20.29
N GLN A 144 0.59 9.23 -20.22
CA GLN A 144 -0.31 10.29 -19.74
C GLN A 144 -0.64 10.14 -18.25
N VAL A 145 -0.07 9.13 -17.60
CA VAL A 145 -0.34 8.79 -16.21
C VAL A 145 0.89 9.08 -15.36
N LEU A 146 0.70 9.84 -14.29
CA LEU A 146 1.67 9.98 -13.22
C LEU A 146 1.32 8.98 -12.11
N PHE A 147 2.25 8.08 -11.81
CA PHE A 147 2.10 7.16 -10.70
C PHE A 147 2.91 7.63 -9.50
N VAL A 148 2.27 7.75 -8.35
CA VAL A 148 2.88 8.30 -7.12
C VAL A 148 2.90 7.21 -6.05
N GLY A 149 4.04 6.96 -5.45
CA GLY A 149 4.16 5.94 -4.41
C GLY A 149 5.37 6.12 -3.51
N ASP A 150 5.41 5.34 -2.44
CA ASP A 150 6.41 5.42 -1.38
C ASP A 150 7.30 4.16 -1.30
N SER A 151 7.10 3.20 -2.19
CA SER A 151 7.77 1.90 -2.19
C SER A 151 8.40 1.58 -3.55
N LYS A 152 9.50 0.83 -3.54
CA LYS A 152 10.07 0.27 -4.76
C LYS A 152 9.05 -0.53 -5.60
N ASN A 153 8.02 -1.10 -4.97
CA ASN A 153 6.95 -1.79 -5.68
C ASN A 153 6.15 -0.83 -6.57
N ASP A 154 6.01 0.42 -6.14
CA ASP A 154 5.34 1.47 -6.91
C ASP A 154 6.20 1.89 -8.09
N ILE A 155 7.47 2.16 -7.83
CA ILE A 155 8.40 2.61 -8.85
C ILE A 155 8.54 1.56 -9.96
N ILE A 156 8.74 0.29 -9.58
CA ILE A 156 8.83 -0.82 -10.54
C ILE A 156 7.53 -0.96 -11.35
N ALA A 157 6.37 -0.92 -10.68
CA ALA A 157 5.07 -1.05 -11.37
C ALA A 157 4.86 0.10 -12.37
N GLY A 158 5.11 1.35 -11.96
CA GLY A 158 4.96 2.53 -12.79
C GLY A 158 5.87 2.52 -14.02
N HIS A 159 7.17 2.33 -13.82
CA HIS A 159 8.13 2.26 -14.92
C HIS A 159 7.86 1.08 -15.87
N THR A 160 7.53 -0.10 -15.32
CA THR A 160 7.19 -1.26 -16.15
C THR A 160 5.93 -1.01 -16.98
N ALA A 161 4.98 -0.23 -16.46
CA ALA A 161 3.79 0.17 -17.20
C ALA A 161 4.09 1.23 -18.26
N GLY A 162 5.19 1.96 -18.19
CA GLY A 162 5.53 3.11 -19.03
C GLY A 162 4.92 4.43 -18.55
N CYS A 163 4.57 4.51 -17.27
CA CYS A 163 4.13 5.72 -16.61
C CYS A 163 5.31 6.57 -16.13
N ALA A 164 5.11 7.88 -16.01
CA ALA A 164 5.96 8.73 -15.19
C ALA A 164 5.75 8.42 -13.71
N VAL A 165 6.81 8.47 -12.88
CA VAL A 165 6.76 8.00 -11.50
C VAL A 165 7.35 9.01 -10.52
N VAL A 166 6.60 9.33 -9.47
CA VAL A 166 7.08 10.08 -8.30
C VAL A 166 7.29 9.13 -7.13
N GLY A 167 8.47 9.16 -6.55
CA GLY A 167 8.79 8.52 -5.29
C GLY A 167 8.64 9.49 -4.11
N LEU A 168 7.88 9.11 -3.09
CA LEU A 168 7.76 9.88 -1.84
C LEU A 168 8.80 9.41 -0.83
N THR A 169 9.48 10.35 -0.16
CA THR A 169 10.56 10.03 0.81
C THR A 169 10.05 9.47 2.13
N TYR A 170 8.75 9.60 2.40
CA TYR A 170 8.05 9.05 3.56
C TYR A 170 7.23 7.82 3.18
N GLY A 171 6.89 6.97 4.16
CA GLY A 171 6.13 5.74 3.96
C GLY A 171 6.96 4.48 4.18
N TYR A 172 6.68 3.42 3.42
CA TYR A 172 7.20 2.08 3.69
C TYR A 172 8.04 1.54 2.53
N ASN A 173 9.37 1.78 2.58
CA ASN A 173 10.31 1.25 1.59
C ASN A 173 11.44 0.42 2.24
N TYR A 174 11.12 -0.45 3.20
CA TYR A 174 12.09 -1.39 3.80
C TYR A 174 13.34 -0.72 4.41
N ASN A 175 13.18 0.51 4.90
CA ASN A 175 14.28 1.39 5.39
C ASN A 175 15.34 1.72 4.32
N ILE A 176 14.98 1.63 3.03
CA ILE A 176 15.84 2.01 1.90
C ILE A 176 15.31 3.33 1.35
N PRO A 177 16.16 4.34 1.08
CA PRO A 177 15.73 5.57 0.43
C PRO A 177 15.03 5.30 -0.91
N ILE A 178 13.88 5.92 -1.15
CA ILE A 178 13.11 5.71 -2.37
C ILE A 178 13.88 6.10 -3.63
N SER A 179 14.82 7.04 -3.52
CA SER A 179 15.72 7.46 -4.59
C SER A 179 16.56 6.33 -5.17
N GLU A 180 16.88 5.29 -4.38
CA GLU A 180 17.60 4.12 -4.87
C GLU A 180 16.79 3.27 -5.86
N SER A 181 15.48 3.46 -5.91
CA SER A 181 14.60 2.84 -6.90
C SER A 181 14.50 3.63 -8.21
N ASN A 182 15.20 4.77 -8.32
CA ASN A 182 15.29 5.64 -9.49
C ASN A 182 13.91 6.12 -10.03
N PRO A 183 13.03 6.72 -9.22
CA PRO A 183 11.83 7.37 -9.74
C PRO A 183 12.21 8.58 -10.60
N ASP A 184 11.30 9.09 -11.44
CA ASP A 184 11.55 10.29 -12.26
C ASP A 184 11.65 11.55 -11.39
N TRP A 185 10.91 11.61 -10.27
CA TRP A 185 11.03 12.64 -9.23
C TRP A 185 11.00 12.04 -7.84
N VAL A 186 11.66 12.71 -6.91
CA VAL A 186 11.63 12.39 -5.48
C VAL A 186 11.09 13.60 -4.72
N PHE A 187 9.99 13.42 -4.00
CA PHE A 187 9.34 14.47 -3.24
C PHE A 187 9.25 14.12 -1.76
N ASP A 188 9.40 15.10 -0.89
CA ASP A 188 9.24 15.00 0.56
C ASP A 188 7.92 15.62 1.06
N ASP A 189 7.21 16.30 0.16
CA ASP A 189 5.86 16.85 0.40
C ASP A 189 4.95 16.54 -0.80
N PHE A 190 3.75 16.06 -0.50
CA PHE A 190 2.76 15.70 -1.53
C PHE A 190 2.33 16.90 -2.38
N ALA A 191 2.36 18.11 -1.82
CA ALA A 191 2.02 19.34 -2.55
C ALA A 191 3.00 19.64 -3.72
N GLN A 192 4.21 19.08 -3.71
CA GLN A 192 5.16 19.27 -4.82
C GLN A 192 4.64 18.69 -6.14
N LEU A 193 3.65 17.79 -6.10
CA LEU A 193 2.96 17.33 -7.32
C LEU A 193 2.39 18.49 -8.14
N LEU A 194 1.92 19.55 -7.47
CA LEU A 194 1.35 20.73 -8.15
C LEU A 194 2.39 21.54 -8.94
N THR A 195 3.67 21.26 -8.77
CA THR A 195 4.75 21.95 -9.50
C THR A 195 5.08 21.31 -10.84
N ILE A 196 4.59 20.07 -11.06
CA ILE A 196 4.84 19.29 -12.29
C ILE A 196 3.55 18.94 -13.04
N LEU A 197 2.36 19.27 -12.48
CA LEU A 197 1.00 19.08 -13.02
C LEU A 197 0.25 20.46 -13.18
#